data_dfefbf2e3e8e97f69599bdf8daff38d9
#
_entry.id   dfefbf2e3e8e97f69599bdf8daff38d9
#
_cell.length_a   1.000
_cell.length_b   1.000
_cell.length_c   1.000
_cell.angle_alpha   90.00
_cell.angle_beta   90.00
_cell.angle_gamma   90.00
#
_symmetry.space_group_name_H-M   'P 1'
#
loop_
_entity.id
_entity.type
_entity.pdbx_description
1 polymer ?
#
loop_
_entity_poly.entity_id
_entity_poly.type
_entity_poly.pdbx_seq_one_letter_code
_entity_poly.pdbx_strand_id
1 'polypeptide(L)'
;MRKLLAATLPALALLAACTPPAATGDAAKPLRTGQVPQQAADAYYVRAAEAVDARIAQRGVKPAKNVILFIGDGMGISTITAARIYAGQKRGLDGESYRLTMETLPYTALSKTYSNDFQVADSASTATAMVTGVKTNSRTLGITSGANFDNCASVEGHRTDSLFDLAERAGLATGVVTTARLTHATPGATYSETPDRDWEAYVGTEENGAEACEDIAAQFIDWPEGDGFEVAFGGGRAAFLKKGTMDPEYDSRESYRRDDRDLVAEWLAKSDQHKYITDQAGFDAENFASDDKVLGLFEYSHMEYDMDRAVDPAGEPSLADLTRAAITRLSQDPDGFVLMVEGGRIDHAHHAGNAARALDEADAFDQAIAAALEMTSADDTLIIVTADHSHTMTISGYPKRGNPILGLASSSLDGTPDKALDGKPYTTLGYMNGPGACRSVDGKLDCTRLDLTNVDTTDKDFVQQSLYPMWSEAHGGEDVAVFASGPGSELVSGVIEENEIFQVMGRASGLVAAPAATE
;
A
#
# COMPACT_ATOMS: atom_id res chain seq x y z
N MET A 1 -29.06 -79.94 -1.90
CA MET A 1 -27.76 -79.29 -1.93
C MET A 1 -27.55 -78.67 -3.30
N ARG A 2 -27.95 -77.47 -3.52
CA ARG A 2 -27.74 -76.75 -4.79
C ARG A 2 -27.01 -75.41 -4.45
N LYS A 3 -25.79 -75.27 -5.03
CA LYS A 3 -25.01 -74.03 -4.98
C LYS A 3 -25.59 -73.07 -5.98
N LEU A 4 -25.97 -71.87 -5.52
CA LEU A 4 -26.21 -70.73 -6.40
C LEU A 4 -24.92 -69.93 -6.50
N LEU A 5 -24.40 -69.78 -7.72
CA LEU A 5 -23.39 -68.80 -8.08
C LEU A 5 -24.13 -67.44 -8.29
N ALA A 6 -23.71 -66.43 -7.58
CA ALA A 6 -24.09 -65.04 -7.86
C ALA A 6 -23.00 -64.40 -8.72
N ALA A 7 -23.35 -64.01 -9.95
CA ALA A 7 -22.49 -63.22 -10.82
C ALA A 7 -22.65 -61.72 -10.52
N THR A 8 -21.56 -61.08 -10.14
CA THR A 8 -21.50 -59.62 -9.98
C THR A 8 -21.02 -58.97 -11.27
N LEU A 9 -21.88 -58.21 -11.91
CA LEU A 9 -21.51 -57.30 -13.00
C LEU A 9 -20.89 -56.02 -12.39
N PRO A 10 -19.79 -55.46 -12.96
CA PRO A 10 -19.31 -54.15 -12.58
C PRO A 10 -20.16 -53.06 -13.27
N ALA A 11 -20.74 -52.19 -12.48
CA ALA A 11 -21.36 -50.96 -12.97
C ALA A 11 -20.27 -49.95 -13.41
N LEU A 12 -20.18 -49.72 -14.71
CA LEU A 12 -19.36 -48.66 -15.30
C LEU A 12 -20.10 -47.33 -15.07
N ALA A 13 -19.65 -46.52 -14.11
CA ALA A 13 -20.12 -45.15 -13.93
C ALA A 13 -19.52 -44.25 -15.02
N LEU A 14 -20.32 -43.84 -15.99
CA LEU A 14 -19.97 -42.73 -16.89
C LEU A 14 -19.94 -41.43 -16.08
N LEU A 15 -18.76 -40.91 -15.79
CA LEU A 15 -18.56 -39.55 -15.40
C LEU A 15 -18.80 -38.66 -16.62
N ALA A 16 -19.99 -38.10 -16.74
CA ALA A 16 -20.27 -37.01 -17.67
C ALA A 16 -19.50 -35.76 -17.14
N ALA A 17 -18.41 -35.41 -17.80
CA ALA A 17 -17.75 -34.13 -17.58
C ALA A 17 -18.72 -33.03 -17.99
N CYS A 18 -19.26 -32.28 -17.01
CA CYS A 18 -19.94 -31.03 -17.27
C CYS A 18 -18.87 -30.00 -17.67
N THR A 19 -18.67 -29.83 -18.97
CA THR A 19 -18.02 -28.63 -19.51
C THR A 19 -18.98 -27.47 -19.30
N PRO A 20 -18.57 -26.40 -18.59
CA PRO A 20 -19.40 -25.20 -18.54
C PRO A 20 -19.55 -24.63 -19.97
N PRO A 21 -20.72 -24.05 -20.32
CA PRO A 21 -20.88 -23.41 -21.60
C PRO A 21 -19.84 -22.30 -21.75
N ALA A 22 -19.18 -22.26 -22.91
CA ALA A 22 -18.31 -21.14 -23.27
C ALA A 22 -19.15 -19.87 -23.22
N ALA A 23 -18.70 -18.89 -22.44
CA ALA A 23 -19.34 -17.58 -22.37
C ALA A 23 -19.17 -16.90 -23.75
N THR A 24 -20.20 -16.96 -24.57
CA THR A 24 -20.34 -16.15 -25.81
C THR A 24 -20.87 -14.77 -25.43
N GLY A 25 -20.15 -14.04 -24.61
CA GLY A 25 -20.36 -12.61 -24.48
C GLY A 25 -19.47 -11.92 -25.50
N ASP A 26 -20.01 -11.02 -26.30
CA ASP A 26 -19.20 -10.08 -27.06
C ASP A 26 -18.21 -9.43 -26.09
N ALA A 27 -16.91 -9.62 -26.33
CA ALA A 27 -15.87 -8.95 -25.54
C ALA A 27 -16.12 -7.44 -25.68
N ALA A 28 -16.35 -6.75 -24.57
CA ALA A 28 -16.54 -5.30 -24.59
C ALA A 28 -15.33 -4.67 -25.29
N LYS A 29 -15.61 -3.72 -26.20
CA LYS A 29 -14.54 -3.03 -26.90
C LYS A 29 -13.66 -2.32 -25.89
N PRO A 30 -12.32 -2.45 -25.94
CA PRO A 30 -11.44 -1.76 -25.01
C PRO A 30 -11.65 -0.25 -25.13
N LEU A 31 -11.59 0.46 -24.00
CA LEU A 31 -11.77 1.92 -23.94
C LEU A 31 -10.60 2.63 -24.59
N ARG A 32 -9.40 2.02 -24.57
CA ARG A 32 -8.13 2.62 -25.01
C ARG A 32 -7.32 1.64 -25.85
N THR A 33 -6.38 2.17 -26.63
CA THR A 33 -5.35 1.36 -27.30
C THR A 33 -4.24 1.09 -26.28
N GLY A 34 -4.08 -0.18 -25.89
CA GLY A 34 -3.07 -0.57 -24.92
C GLY A 34 -1.64 -0.30 -25.42
N GLN A 35 -0.77 0.03 -24.49
CA GLN A 35 0.66 0.30 -24.71
C GLN A 35 1.48 -0.95 -24.38
N VAL A 36 2.69 -1.01 -24.92
CA VAL A 36 3.69 -2.05 -24.59
C VAL A 36 4.76 -1.38 -23.73
N PRO A 37 4.83 -1.67 -22.41
CA PRO A 37 5.79 -1.06 -21.50
C PRO A 37 7.23 -1.46 -21.82
N GLN A 38 8.21 -0.65 -21.39
CA GLN A 38 9.64 -0.92 -21.58
C GLN A 38 10.07 -2.30 -21.05
N GLN A 39 9.53 -2.71 -19.90
CA GLN A 39 9.80 -4.00 -19.25
C GLN A 39 9.01 -5.19 -19.82
N ALA A 40 8.31 -5.06 -20.94
CA ALA A 40 7.45 -6.11 -21.49
C ALA A 40 8.18 -7.44 -21.80
N ALA A 41 9.50 -7.43 -21.93
CA ALA A 41 10.33 -8.63 -22.11
C ALA A 41 10.86 -9.22 -20.80
N ASP A 42 10.63 -8.58 -19.65
CA ASP A 42 11.06 -9.08 -18.35
C ASP A 42 10.31 -10.38 -17.99
N ALA A 43 11.02 -11.34 -17.40
CA ALA A 43 10.46 -12.66 -17.09
C ALA A 43 9.34 -12.63 -16.04
N TYR A 44 9.38 -11.71 -15.09
CA TYR A 44 8.30 -11.51 -14.12
C TYR A 44 7.08 -10.91 -14.78
N TYR A 45 7.29 -9.87 -15.62
CA TYR A 45 6.23 -9.25 -16.40
C TYR A 45 5.50 -10.26 -17.29
N VAL A 46 6.24 -11.05 -18.05
CA VAL A 46 5.67 -12.07 -18.97
C VAL A 46 4.83 -13.08 -18.20
N ARG A 47 5.34 -13.64 -17.10
CA ARG A 47 4.58 -14.61 -16.29
C ARG A 47 3.31 -14.02 -15.70
N ALA A 48 3.37 -12.78 -15.20
CA ALA A 48 2.21 -12.08 -14.67
C ALA A 48 1.15 -11.84 -15.77
N ALA A 49 1.58 -11.41 -16.97
CA ALA A 49 0.69 -11.23 -18.12
C ALA A 49 0.01 -12.55 -18.51
N GLU A 50 0.78 -13.66 -18.64
CA GLU A 50 0.24 -14.98 -18.95
C GLU A 50 -0.80 -15.46 -17.93
N ALA A 51 -0.54 -15.24 -16.62
CA ALA A 51 -1.46 -15.61 -15.56
C ALA A 51 -2.78 -14.81 -15.63
N VAL A 52 -2.70 -13.53 -15.88
CA VAL A 52 -3.90 -12.66 -16.02
C VAL A 52 -4.64 -12.99 -17.33
N ASP A 53 -3.94 -13.19 -18.44
CA ASP A 53 -4.56 -13.57 -19.72
C ASP A 53 -5.31 -14.92 -19.62
N ALA A 54 -4.79 -15.88 -18.85
CA ALA A 54 -5.49 -17.14 -18.58
C ALA A 54 -6.81 -16.91 -17.81
N ARG A 55 -6.84 -15.96 -16.87
CA ARG A 55 -8.08 -15.58 -16.16
C ARG A 55 -9.05 -14.81 -17.07
N ILE A 56 -8.54 -13.92 -17.91
CA ILE A 56 -9.36 -13.21 -18.91
C ILE A 56 -10.02 -14.19 -19.88
N ALA A 57 -9.27 -15.20 -20.36
CA ALA A 57 -9.80 -16.23 -21.24
C ALA A 57 -10.93 -17.06 -20.60
N GLN A 58 -10.92 -17.21 -19.28
CA GLN A 58 -11.95 -17.95 -18.53
C GLN A 58 -13.17 -17.10 -18.14
N ARG A 59 -12.98 -15.82 -17.85
CA ARG A 59 -13.98 -14.96 -17.19
C ARG A 59 -14.37 -13.73 -18.01
N GLY A 60 -13.57 -13.37 -19.02
CA GLY A 60 -13.62 -12.08 -19.66
C GLY A 60 -13.00 -10.99 -18.77
N VAL A 61 -13.06 -9.76 -19.23
CA VAL A 61 -12.72 -8.57 -18.48
C VAL A 61 -13.65 -7.44 -18.90
N LYS A 62 -14.20 -6.73 -17.93
CA LYS A 62 -14.96 -5.50 -18.18
C LYS A 62 -14.00 -4.33 -18.17
N PRO A 63 -14.17 -3.35 -19.09
CA PRO A 63 -13.28 -2.19 -19.13
C PRO A 63 -13.56 -1.23 -17.96
N ALA A 64 -12.52 -0.80 -17.28
CA ALA A 64 -12.53 0.22 -16.24
C ALA A 64 -12.14 1.58 -16.83
N LYS A 65 -12.94 2.60 -16.59
CA LYS A 65 -12.62 3.98 -16.95
C LYS A 65 -11.57 4.54 -15.98
N ASN A 66 -11.78 4.29 -14.69
CA ASN A 66 -10.92 4.77 -13.61
C ASN A 66 -10.31 3.58 -12.87
N VAL A 67 -9.13 3.80 -12.28
CA VAL A 67 -8.44 2.82 -11.44
C VAL A 67 -8.01 3.51 -10.14
N ILE A 68 -8.33 2.88 -9.00
CA ILE A 68 -7.83 3.31 -7.69
C ILE A 68 -7.14 2.12 -7.03
N LEU A 69 -5.85 2.28 -6.71
CA LEU A 69 -5.06 1.33 -5.96
C LEU A 69 -4.88 1.84 -4.53
N PHE A 70 -5.41 1.12 -3.55
CA PHE A 70 -5.21 1.34 -2.13
C PHE A 70 -4.13 0.41 -1.60
N ILE A 71 -3.11 0.96 -0.94
CA ILE A 71 -2.01 0.20 -0.33
C ILE A 71 -1.96 0.54 1.15
N GLY A 72 -2.27 -0.43 2.01
CA GLY A 72 -1.99 -0.33 3.45
C GLY A 72 -0.59 -0.87 3.70
N ASP A 73 0.39 0.02 3.85
CA ASP A 73 1.78 -0.36 4.06
C ASP A 73 1.91 -1.24 5.31
N GLY A 74 2.46 -2.44 5.14
CA GLY A 74 2.62 -3.40 6.23
C GLY A 74 1.31 -4.01 6.77
N MET A 75 0.18 -3.82 6.10
CA MET A 75 -1.14 -4.25 6.57
C MET A 75 -1.40 -5.75 6.31
N GLY A 76 -0.70 -6.61 7.02
CA GLY A 76 -0.90 -8.07 6.94
C GLY A 76 -2.27 -8.55 7.45
N ILE A 77 -2.54 -9.85 7.29
CA ILE A 77 -3.81 -10.49 7.71
C ILE A 77 -4.08 -10.28 9.21
N SER A 78 -3.06 -10.37 10.05
CA SER A 78 -3.19 -10.14 11.49
C SER A 78 -3.62 -8.70 11.78
N THR A 79 -3.06 -7.75 11.04
CA THR A 79 -3.40 -6.33 11.15
C THR A 79 -4.87 -6.09 10.76
N ILE A 80 -5.32 -6.61 9.61
CA ILE A 80 -6.72 -6.51 9.18
C ILE A 80 -7.67 -7.09 10.23
N THR A 81 -7.35 -8.28 10.78
CA THR A 81 -8.19 -8.92 11.79
C THR A 81 -8.25 -8.09 13.07
N ALA A 82 -7.12 -7.59 13.57
CA ALA A 82 -7.06 -6.76 14.75
C ALA A 82 -7.73 -5.39 14.54
N ALA A 83 -7.52 -4.76 13.38
CA ALA A 83 -8.16 -3.49 13.01
C ALA A 83 -9.68 -3.61 12.94
N ARG A 84 -10.22 -4.71 12.40
CA ARG A 84 -11.67 -4.99 12.42
C ARG A 84 -12.20 -5.01 13.85
N ILE A 85 -11.52 -5.73 14.76
CA ILE A 85 -11.93 -5.82 16.16
C ILE A 85 -11.83 -4.45 16.82
N TYR A 86 -10.73 -3.73 16.61
CA TYR A 86 -10.51 -2.38 17.12
C TYR A 86 -11.59 -1.41 16.64
N ALA A 87 -11.81 -1.34 15.33
CA ALA A 87 -12.82 -0.47 14.72
C ALA A 87 -14.23 -0.74 15.24
N GLY A 88 -14.60 -2.02 15.41
CA GLY A 88 -15.87 -2.41 15.99
C GLY A 88 -15.99 -1.99 17.45
N GLN A 89 -14.95 -2.22 18.27
CA GLN A 89 -14.91 -1.83 19.69
C GLN A 89 -14.94 -0.30 19.86
N LYS A 90 -14.22 0.45 19.04
CA LYS A 90 -14.26 1.93 18.98
C LYS A 90 -15.69 2.45 18.72
N ARG A 91 -16.53 1.66 18.04
CA ARG A 91 -17.95 1.95 17.76
C ARG A 91 -18.94 1.31 18.74
N GLY A 92 -18.44 0.73 19.84
CA GLY A 92 -19.26 0.14 20.91
C GLY A 92 -19.84 -1.24 20.61
N LEU A 93 -19.25 -1.96 19.63
CA LEU A 93 -19.61 -3.33 19.27
C LEU A 93 -18.67 -4.35 19.93
N ASP A 94 -18.91 -5.65 19.72
CA ASP A 94 -18.03 -6.72 20.20
C ASP A 94 -16.68 -6.76 19.46
N GLY A 95 -16.63 -6.22 18.25
CA GLY A 95 -15.47 -6.12 17.38
C GLY A 95 -15.37 -7.28 16.38
N GLU A 96 -15.45 -8.53 16.83
CA GLU A 96 -15.24 -9.71 15.98
C GLU A 96 -16.31 -9.85 14.89
N SER A 97 -17.53 -9.37 15.13
CA SER A 97 -18.62 -9.39 14.12
C SER A 97 -18.68 -8.12 13.26
N TYR A 98 -17.88 -7.10 13.55
CA TYR A 98 -17.76 -5.92 12.72
C TYR A 98 -17.21 -6.30 11.34
N ARG A 99 -17.44 -5.46 10.34
CA ARG A 99 -16.86 -5.62 9.00
C ARG A 99 -16.26 -4.29 8.59
N LEU A 100 -14.99 -4.31 8.25
CA LEU A 100 -14.32 -3.20 7.59
C LEU A 100 -14.92 -3.02 6.18
N THR A 101 -14.84 -1.82 5.65
CA THR A 101 -15.31 -1.50 4.30
C THR A 101 -14.62 -2.37 3.25
N MET A 102 -13.30 -2.54 3.34
CA MET A 102 -12.52 -3.40 2.44
C MET A 102 -13.01 -4.85 2.42
N GLU A 103 -13.49 -5.37 3.54
CA GLU A 103 -14.01 -6.74 3.65
C GLU A 103 -15.40 -6.90 3.01
N THR A 104 -16.04 -5.81 2.58
CA THR A 104 -17.33 -5.87 1.84
C THR A 104 -17.13 -6.00 0.33
N LEU A 105 -15.93 -5.80 -0.17
CA LEU A 105 -15.61 -5.89 -1.59
C LEU A 105 -15.81 -7.32 -2.11
N PRO A 106 -16.37 -7.50 -3.32
CA PRO A 106 -16.87 -8.81 -3.77
C PRO A 106 -15.81 -9.83 -4.17
N TYR A 107 -14.57 -9.38 -4.47
CA TYR A 107 -13.49 -10.26 -4.90
C TYR A 107 -12.33 -10.21 -3.95
N THR A 108 -11.72 -11.36 -3.69
CA THR A 108 -10.60 -11.50 -2.76
C THR A 108 -9.57 -12.50 -3.29
N ALA A 109 -8.30 -12.16 -3.08
CA ALA A 109 -7.15 -13.03 -3.34
C ALA A 109 -6.14 -12.94 -2.19
N LEU A 110 -5.11 -13.78 -2.22
CA LEU A 110 -3.89 -13.61 -1.47
C LEU A 110 -2.75 -13.25 -2.43
N SER A 111 -1.90 -12.33 -2.06
CA SER A 111 -0.73 -11.90 -2.82
C SER A 111 0.56 -12.31 -2.14
N LYS A 112 1.50 -12.85 -2.91
CA LYS A 112 2.85 -13.18 -2.46
C LYS A 112 3.74 -11.96 -2.52
N THR A 113 4.39 -11.62 -1.41
CA THR A 113 5.09 -10.35 -1.20
C THR A 113 6.61 -10.39 -1.43
N TYR A 114 7.23 -11.56 -1.61
CA TYR A 114 8.69 -11.69 -1.76
C TYR A 114 9.23 -10.84 -2.93
N SER A 115 10.41 -10.22 -2.74
CA SER A 115 11.15 -9.52 -3.80
C SER A 115 11.97 -10.48 -4.66
N ASN A 116 12.67 -9.97 -5.68
CA ASN A 116 13.55 -10.82 -6.48
C ASN A 116 14.64 -11.51 -5.66
N ASP A 117 15.15 -10.87 -4.64
CA ASP A 117 16.33 -11.29 -3.87
C ASP A 117 16.05 -11.60 -2.39
N PHE A 118 14.90 -11.20 -1.81
CA PHE A 118 14.55 -11.41 -0.41
C PHE A 118 13.24 -12.17 -0.23
N GLN A 119 13.20 -13.08 0.76
CA GLN A 119 11.98 -13.80 1.18
C GLN A 119 10.98 -12.88 1.88
N VAL A 120 11.48 -11.87 2.59
CA VAL A 120 10.71 -10.83 3.26
C VAL A 120 11.11 -9.51 2.59
N ALA A 121 10.17 -8.92 1.88
CA ALA A 121 10.42 -7.73 1.06
C ALA A 121 10.38 -6.44 1.86
N ASP A 122 10.85 -5.38 1.25
CA ASP A 122 10.65 -4.00 1.66
C ASP A 122 9.65 -3.30 0.72
N SER A 123 9.09 -2.17 1.14
CA SER A 123 8.06 -1.44 0.40
C SER A 123 8.52 -0.95 -0.98
N ALA A 124 9.82 -0.74 -1.20
CA ALA A 124 10.32 -0.30 -2.50
C ALA A 124 10.13 -1.37 -3.58
N SER A 125 10.53 -2.61 -3.27
CA SER A 125 10.42 -3.72 -4.20
C SER A 125 8.97 -4.15 -4.43
N THR A 126 8.14 -4.09 -3.41
CA THR A 126 6.71 -4.47 -3.48
C THR A 126 5.88 -3.42 -4.22
N ALA A 127 6.05 -2.12 -3.91
CA ALA A 127 5.38 -1.06 -4.65
C ALA A 127 5.78 -1.09 -6.14
N THR A 128 7.07 -1.27 -6.45
CA THR A 128 7.54 -1.44 -7.83
C THR A 128 6.79 -2.61 -8.50
N ALA A 129 6.64 -3.75 -7.82
CA ALA A 129 5.92 -4.90 -8.39
C ALA A 129 4.47 -4.55 -8.72
N MET A 130 3.76 -3.86 -7.82
CA MET A 130 2.36 -3.48 -8.00
C MET A 130 2.13 -2.44 -9.09
N VAL A 131 3.06 -1.50 -9.30
CA VAL A 131 2.85 -0.39 -10.25
C VAL A 131 3.56 -0.55 -11.59
N THR A 132 4.50 -1.52 -11.73
CA THR A 132 5.25 -1.76 -12.98
C THR A 132 5.08 -3.17 -13.56
N GLY A 133 4.62 -4.14 -12.73
CA GLY A 133 4.46 -5.53 -13.15
C GLY A 133 5.73 -6.38 -13.11
N VAL A 134 6.83 -5.89 -12.53
CA VAL A 134 8.08 -6.64 -12.36
C VAL A 134 8.47 -6.73 -10.89
N LYS A 135 9.00 -7.87 -10.44
CA LYS A 135 9.66 -7.97 -9.14
C LYS A 135 11.11 -7.50 -9.27
N THR A 136 11.47 -6.50 -8.49
CA THR A 136 12.82 -5.94 -8.43
C THR A 136 13.59 -6.39 -7.19
N ASN A 137 14.81 -5.91 -7.03
CA ASN A 137 15.63 -6.15 -5.85
C ASN A 137 15.17 -5.27 -4.69
N SER A 138 15.41 -5.74 -3.47
CA SER A 138 15.12 -4.95 -2.26
C SER A 138 15.75 -3.56 -2.34
N ARG A 139 15.02 -2.54 -1.85
CA ARG A 139 15.42 -1.14 -1.78
C ARG A 139 15.54 -0.40 -3.12
N THR A 140 15.13 -0.99 -4.23
CA THR A 140 15.14 -0.35 -5.55
C THR A 140 13.73 0.01 -6.02
N LEU A 141 13.57 1.13 -6.75
CA LEU A 141 12.30 1.66 -7.22
C LEU A 141 12.28 1.80 -8.75
N GLY A 142 11.18 1.42 -9.41
CA GLY A 142 10.93 1.69 -10.81
C GLY A 142 11.94 1.07 -11.80
N ILE A 143 12.70 0.06 -11.37
CA ILE A 143 13.73 -0.60 -12.18
C ILE A 143 13.61 -2.12 -12.10
N THR A 144 14.08 -2.83 -13.12
CA THR A 144 14.11 -4.30 -13.13
C THR A 144 15.21 -4.84 -12.23
N SER A 145 15.13 -6.12 -11.88
CA SER A 145 16.11 -6.82 -11.03
C SER A 145 17.53 -6.92 -11.64
N GLY A 146 17.72 -6.49 -12.87
CA GLY A 146 19.04 -6.44 -13.51
C GLY A 146 19.91 -5.27 -13.04
N ALA A 147 19.34 -4.24 -12.43
CA ALA A 147 20.09 -3.15 -11.81
C ALA A 147 20.61 -3.55 -10.42
N ASN A 148 21.71 -2.93 -10.00
CA ASN A 148 22.32 -3.18 -8.70
C ASN A 148 21.94 -2.09 -7.70
N PHE A 149 21.67 -2.48 -6.46
CA PHE A 149 21.45 -1.57 -5.35
C PHE A 149 22.60 -0.55 -5.22
N ASP A 150 22.26 0.70 -4.91
CA ASP A 150 23.18 1.83 -4.68
C ASP A 150 24.17 2.07 -5.85
N ASN A 151 23.77 1.76 -7.10
CA ASN A 151 24.62 1.92 -8.28
C ASN A 151 23.87 2.55 -9.45
N CYS A 152 23.99 3.88 -9.59
CA CYS A 152 23.38 4.65 -10.66
C CYS A 152 23.75 4.18 -12.07
N ALA A 153 25.00 3.81 -12.30
CA ALA A 153 25.44 3.39 -13.63
C ALA A 153 24.76 2.10 -14.11
N SER A 154 24.16 1.33 -13.18
CA SER A 154 23.45 0.10 -13.51
C SER A 154 21.98 0.32 -13.86
N VAL A 155 21.45 1.51 -13.71
CA VAL A 155 20.01 1.80 -13.97
C VAL A 155 19.72 1.86 -15.48
N GLU A 156 20.69 2.26 -16.27
CA GLU A 156 20.53 2.34 -17.73
C GLU A 156 20.17 0.98 -18.33
N GLY A 157 19.08 0.94 -19.11
CA GLY A 157 18.52 -0.29 -19.68
C GLY A 157 17.71 -1.17 -18.70
N HIS A 158 17.50 -0.69 -17.46
CA HIS A 158 16.70 -1.38 -16.44
C HIS A 158 15.52 -0.57 -15.94
N ARG A 159 15.24 0.59 -16.54
CA ARG A 159 14.08 1.42 -16.23
C ARG A 159 12.78 0.71 -16.61
N THR A 160 11.69 1.06 -15.93
CA THR A 160 10.37 0.48 -16.19
C THR A 160 9.34 1.59 -16.38
N ASP A 161 8.27 1.30 -17.12
CA ASP A 161 7.10 2.16 -17.14
C ASP A 161 6.16 1.77 -15.99
N SER A 162 5.78 2.72 -15.16
CA SER A 162 4.70 2.55 -14.19
C SER A 162 3.33 2.61 -14.86
N LEU A 163 2.28 2.21 -14.16
CA LEU A 163 0.91 2.40 -14.61
C LEU A 163 0.58 3.90 -14.78
N PHE A 164 1.24 4.76 -14.00
CA PHE A 164 1.08 6.22 -14.06
C PHE A 164 1.74 6.81 -15.30
N ASP A 165 2.92 6.33 -15.69
CA ASP A 165 3.54 6.71 -16.97
C ASP A 165 2.63 6.38 -18.15
N LEU A 166 2.04 5.17 -18.13
CA LEU A 166 1.12 4.74 -19.17
C LEU A 166 -0.19 5.55 -19.17
N ALA A 167 -0.67 5.96 -17.99
CA ALA A 167 -1.87 6.78 -17.85
C ALA A 167 -1.64 8.19 -18.40
N GLU A 168 -0.54 8.85 -18.03
CA GLU A 168 -0.14 10.16 -18.52
C GLU A 168 0.02 10.18 -20.05
N ARG A 169 0.74 9.19 -20.60
CA ARG A 169 0.88 9.05 -22.08
C ARG A 169 -0.46 8.80 -22.78
N ALA A 170 -1.44 8.25 -22.10
CA ALA A 170 -2.79 8.05 -22.63
C ALA A 170 -3.71 9.28 -22.41
N GLY A 171 -3.25 10.32 -21.73
CA GLY A 171 -3.98 11.54 -21.43
C GLY A 171 -5.05 11.36 -20.34
N LEU A 172 -4.81 10.46 -19.37
CA LEU A 172 -5.64 10.33 -18.17
C LEU A 172 -5.08 11.22 -17.08
N ALA A 173 -5.95 11.70 -16.21
CA ALA A 173 -5.53 12.35 -14.98
C ALA A 173 -4.88 11.35 -14.02
N THR A 174 -3.82 11.78 -13.30
CA THR A 174 -3.14 10.95 -12.31
C THR A 174 -3.06 11.60 -10.93
N GLY A 175 -3.04 10.76 -9.90
CA GLY A 175 -2.95 11.24 -8.53
C GLY A 175 -2.24 10.26 -7.60
N VAL A 176 -1.55 10.81 -6.60
CA VAL A 176 -0.90 10.07 -5.54
C VAL A 176 -1.21 10.70 -4.19
N VAL A 177 -1.65 9.88 -3.24
CA VAL A 177 -2.02 10.29 -1.89
C VAL A 177 -1.37 9.34 -0.89
N THR A 178 -0.73 9.86 0.14
CA THR A 178 -0.08 9.06 1.18
C THR A 178 -0.13 9.75 2.54
N THR A 179 -0.05 9.00 3.62
CA THR A 179 0.26 9.51 4.96
C THR A 179 1.76 9.47 5.26
N ALA A 180 2.58 8.88 4.37
CA ALA A 180 4.04 8.93 4.44
C ALA A 180 4.59 10.23 3.81
N ARG A 181 5.91 10.32 3.64
CA ARG A 181 6.52 11.33 2.77
C ARG A 181 6.18 11.01 1.31
N LEU A 182 5.88 12.02 0.52
CA LEU A 182 5.60 11.84 -0.92
C LEU A 182 6.79 11.18 -1.67
N THR A 183 7.98 11.32 -1.14
CA THR A 183 9.23 10.72 -1.65
C THR A 183 9.54 9.34 -1.07
N HIS A 184 8.70 8.82 -0.15
CA HIS A 184 8.85 7.48 0.40
C HIS A 184 8.67 6.42 -0.69
N ALA A 185 9.05 5.18 -0.39
CA ALA A 185 9.13 4.11 -1.38
C ALA A 185 7.84 3.89 -2.18
N THR A 186 6.70 3.78 -1.51
CA THR A 186 5.43 3.44 -2.14
C THR A 186 4.93 4.52 -3.10
N PRO A 187 4.80 5.81 -2.70
CA PRO A 187 4.46 6.86 -3.65
C PRO A 187 5.58 7.09 -4.67
N GLY A 188 6.84 7.00 -4.27
CA GLY A 188 8.00 7.16 -5.15
C GLY A 188 8.00 6.18 -6.34
N ALA A 189 7.55 4.94 -6.14
CA ALA A 189 7.46 3.95 -7.20
C ALA A 189 6.51 4.33 -8.34
N THR A 190 5.60 5.29 -8.14
CA THR A 190 4.65 5.72 -9.17
C THR A 190 5.28 6.62 -10.25
N TYR A 191 6.41 7.29 -9.95
CA TYR A 191 7.03 8.31 -10.82
C TYR A 191 8.56 8.28 -10.86
N SER A 192 9.22 7.49 -10.00
CA SER A 192 10.69 7.53 -9.90
C SER A 192 11.35 6.18 -10.18
N GLU A 193 12.59 6.25 -10.64
CA GLU A 193 13.44 5.14 -11.02
C GLU A 193 14.80 5.32 -10.36
N THR A 194 15.04 4.59 -9.25
CA THR A 194 16.26 4.74 -8.46
C THR A 194 16.79 3.41 -7.93
N PRO A 195 18.11 3.22 -7.88
CA PRO A 195 18.72 2.03 -7.30
C PRO A 195 18.78 2.07 -5.77
N ASP A 196 18.35 3.15 -5.12
CA ASP A 196 18.22 3.23 -3.67
C ASP A 196 17.03 4.12 -3.26
N ARG A 197 16.07 3.54 -2.54
CA ARG A 197 14.89 4.23 -1.99
C ARG A 197 15.21 5.36 -1.01
N ASP A 198 16.40 5.37 -0.42
CA ASP A 198 16.81 6.41 0.53
C ASP A 198 17.32 7.69 -0.16
N TRP A 199 17.38 7.71 -1.49
CA TRP A 199 17.72 8.91 -2.24
C TRP A 199 16.53 9.85 -2.44
N GLU A 200 15.88 10.18 -1.33
CA GLU A 200 14.67 10.99 -1.35
C GLU A 200 14.90 12.47 -1.71
N ALA A 201 16.00 13.07 -1.23
CA ALA A 201 16.31 14.50 -1.39
C ALA A 201 17.75 14.77 -1.88
N TYR A 202 18.54 13.76 -2.05
CA TYR A 202 19.88 13.79 -2.59
C TYR A 202 20.34 12.38 -2.96
N VAL A 203 21.20 12.29 -3.94
CA VAL A 203 21.81 11.02 -4.35
C VAL A 203 23.01 10.72 -3.46
N GLY A 204 23.26 9.45 -3.17
CA GLY A 204 24.37 8.97 -2.36
C GLY A 204 25.77 9.39 -2.89
N THR A 205 26.83 8.83 -2.36
CA THR A 205 28.18 9.32 -2.57
C THR A 205 28.69 9.20 -4.01
N GLU A 206 29.65 10.05 -4.40
CA GLU A 206 30.33 10.13 -5.71
C GLU A 206 30.93 8.78 -6.19
N GLU A 207 31.16 7.83 -5.27
CA GLU A 207 31.77 6.52 -5.58
C GLU A 207 30.84 5.61 -6.40
N ASN A 208 29.52 5.87 -6.40
CA ASN A 208 28.49 5.00 -7.01
C ASN A 208 27.97 5.51 -8.37
N GLY A 209 28.66 6.45 -9.01
CA GLY A 209 28.23 7.05 -10.28
C GLY A 209 27.02 7.98 -10.09
N ALA A 210 26.91 8.62 -8.92
CA ALA A 210 25.81 9.49 -8.48
C ALA A 210 25.43 10.60 -9.48
N GLU A 211 26.37 11.05 -10.31
CA GLU A 211 26.11 12.09 -11.33
C GLU A 211 25.09 11.66 -12.42
N ALA A 212 24.79 10.36 -12.51
CA ALA A 212 23.87 9.82 -13.52
C ALA A 212 22.44 9.63 -13.01
N CYS A 213 22.16 9.88 -11.71
CA CYS A 213 20.84 9.76 -11.10
C CYS A 213 20.36 11.10 -10.54
N GLU A 214 19.05 11.23 -10.48
CA GLU A 214 18.36 12.26 -9.71
C GLU A 214 17.73 11.66 -8.45
N ASP A 215 17.59 12.47 -7.41
CA ASP A 215 16.85 12.07 -6.21
C ASP A 215 15.33 12.01 -6.50
N ILE A 216 14.60 11.28 -5.65
CA ILE A 216 13.17 11.01 -5.86
C ILE A 216 12.36 12.31 -5.92
N ALA A 217 12.65 13.32 -5.07
CA ALA A 217 11.94 14.59 -5.10
C ALA A 217 12.22 15.38 -6.39
N ALA A 218 13.45 15.34 -6.91
CA ALA A 218 13.80 15.95 -8.19
C ALA A 218 13.06 15.27 -9.34
N GLN A 219 13.04 13.93 -9.37
CA GLN A 219 12.30 13.16 -10.38
C GLN A 219 10.80 13.48 -10.38
N PHE A 220 10.18 13.76 -9.23
CA PHE A 220 8.78 14.22 -9.16
C PHE A 220 8.55 15.51 -9.95
N ILE A 221 9.45 16.48 -9.81
CA ILE A 221 9.35 17.76 -10.52
C ILE A 221 9.69 17.60 -12.01
N ASP A 222 10.70 16.80 -12.32
CA ASP A 222 11.24 16.62 -13.68
C ASP A 222 10.56 15.46 -14.44
N TRP A 223 9.53 14.83 -13.83
CA TRP A 223 8.81 13.71 -14.44
C TRP A 223 8.37 14.04 -15.87
N PRO A 224 8.84 13.26 -16.87
CA PRO A 224 8.71 13.65 -18.29
C PRO A 224 7.38 13.23 -18.92
N GLU A 225 6.52 12.52 -18.18
CA GLU A 225 5.33 11.92 -18.74
C GLU A 225 4.14 12.86 -18.70
N GLY A 226 3.41 12.96 -19.83
CA GLY A 226 2.20 13.77 -19.97
C GLY A 226 2.40 15.23 -19.56
N ASP A 227 1.54 15.69 -18.66
CA ASP A 227 1.64 17.02 -18.04
C ASP A 227 1.79 16.93 -16.49
N GLY A 228 2.01 15.71 -15.98
CA GLY A 228 2.29 15.38 -14.59
C GLY A 228 1.06 15.34 -13.70
N PHE A 229 1.24 14.94 -12.44
CA PHE A 229 0.14 14.73 -11.50
C PHE A 229 -0.81 15.93 -11.35
N GLU A 230 -2.11 15.66 -11.35
CA GLU A 230 -3.16 16.62 -10.95
C GLU A 230 -3.19 16.84 -9.45
N VAL A 231 -2.96 15.77 -8.68
CA VAL A 231 -2.88 15.84 -7.22
C VAL A 231 -1.76 14.96 -6.70
N ALA A 232 -0.96 15.52 -5.79
CA ALA A 232 0.04 14.79 -5.04
C ALA A 232 0.00 15.25 -3.59
N PHE A 233 -0.43 14.36 -2.68
CA PHE A 233 -0.63 14.68 -1.27
C PHE A 233 0.17 13.76 -0.37
N GLY A 234 0.82 14.33 0.64
CA GLY A 234 1.58 13.59 1.65
C GLY A 234 2.33 14.51 2.59
N GLY A 235 3.30 13.94 3.30
CA GLY A 235 4.32 14.67 4.03
C GLY A 235 5.59 14.87 3.17
N GLY A 236 6.69 15.29 3.81
CA GLY A 236 8.01 15.32 3.20
C GLY A 236 8.46 16.68 2.66
N ARG A 237 7.92 17.80 3.18
CA ARG A 237 8.36 19.17 2.78
C ARG A 237 9.87 19.31 2.75
N ALA A 238 10.57 18.67 3.70
CA ALA A 238 12.02 18.78 3.83
C ALA A 238 12.79 18.36 2.57
N ALA A 239 12.24 17.48 1.73
CA ALA A 239 12.87 17.03 0.49
C ALA A 239 12.68 18.00 -0.69
N PHE A 240 11.71 18.92 -0.60
CA PHE A 240 11.36 19.86 -1.66
C PHE A 240 11.87 21.27 -1.42
N LEU A 241 12.13 21.64 -0.16
CA LEU A 241 12.62 22.96 0.20
C LEU A 241 14.09 23.13 -0.17
N LYS A 242 14.46 24.31 -0.67
CA LYS A 242 15.84 24.68 -0.98
C LYS A 242 16.76 24.45 0.24
N LYS A 243 17.99 24.00 -0.02
CA LYS A 243 19.03 23.88 1.00
C LYS A 243 19.13 25.11 1.90
N GLY A 244 19.17 24.88 3.20
CA GLY A 244 19.26 25.93 4.21
C GLY A 244 17.94 26.65 4.50
N THR A 245 16.81 26.22 3.90
CA THR A 245 15.49 26.75 4.21
C THR A 245 14.97 26.08 5.48
N MET A 246 14.57 26.90 6.46
CA MET A 246 13.88 26.41 7.65
C MET A 246 12.45 25.99 7.29
N ASP A 247 11.97 24.94 7.92
CA ASP A 247 10.59 24.50 7.74
C ASP A 247 9.62 25.57 8.27
N PRO A 248 8.52 25.87 7.55
CA PRO A 248 7.59 26.92 7.97
C PRO A 248 6.84 26.63 9.28
N GLU A 249 6.77 25.38 9.69
CA GLU A 249 6.09 24.91 10.88
C GLU A 249 7.06 24.68 12.06
N TYR A 250 8.29 24.24 11.76
CA TYR A 250 9.28 23.84 12.77
C TYR A 250 10.53 24.70 12.70
N ASP A 251 10.62 25.75 13.50
CA ASP A 251 11.73 26.72 13.55
C ASP A 251 13.14 26.11 13.73
N SER A 252 13.24 24.84 14.13
CA SER A 252 14.49 24.13 14.37
C SER A 252 14.83 23.07 13.33
N ARG A 253 14.01 22.92 12.29
CA ARG A 253 14.18 21.90 11.25
C ARG A 253 14.51 22.56 9.91
N GLU A 254 15.59 22.14 9.29
CA GLU A 254 16.09 22.62 7.99
C GLU A 254 15.83 21.58 6.90
N SER A 255 15.73 22.02 5.63
CA SER A 255 15.55 21.15 4.47
C SER A 255 16.58 20.02 4.41
N TYR A 256 16.20 18.89 3.80
CA TYR A 256 17.10 17.74 3.58
C TYR A 256 17.97 17.90 2.33
N ARG A 257 17.59 18.79 1.38
CA ARG A 257 18.34 18.96 0.14
C ARG A 257 19.77 19.43 0.36
N ARG A 258 20.67 18.92 -0.47
CA ARG A 258 22.11 19.29 -0.45
C ARG A 258 22.49 20.20 -1.61
N ASP A 259 21.64 20.33 -2.61
CA ASP A 259 21.78 21.23 -3.75
C ASP A 259 21.07 22.57 -3.54
N ASP A 260 21.12 23.44 -4.54
CA ASP A 260 20.49 24.76 -4.50
C ASP A 260 19.09 24.80 -5.18
N ARG A 261 18.53 23.66 -5.57
CA ARG A 261 17.19 23.58 -6.16
C ARG A 261 16.11 23.93 -5.11
N ASP A 262 15.11 24.67 -5.54
CA ASP A 262 13.88 24.98 -4.80
C ASP A 262 12.72 24.31 -5.55
N LEU A 263 12.45 23.05 -5.20
CA LEU A 263 11.49 22.23 -5.95
C LEU A 263 10.05 22.73 -5.81
N VAL A 264 9.73 23.41 -4.70
CA VAL A 264 8.43 24.09 -4.52
C VAL A 264 8.32 25.26 -5.49
N ALA A 265 9.36 26.10 -5.58
CA ALA A 265 9.36 27.21 -6.54
C ALA A 265 9.33 26.73 -7.99
N GLU A 266 10.03 25.65 -8.30
CA GLU A 266 10.01 25.02 -9.63
C GLU A 266 8.62 24.45 -9.98
N TRP A 267 7.93 23.81 -9.02
CA TRP A 267 6.55 23.37 -9.18
C TRP A 267 5.61 24.54 -9.52
N LEU A 268 5.65 25.60 -8.71
CA LEU A 268 4.82 26.79 -8.90
C LEU A 268 5.13 27.54 -10.21
N ALA A 269 6.34 27.41 -10.74
CA ALA A 269 6.76 28.07 -11.98
C ALA A 269 6.29 27.34 -13.24
N LYS A 270 5.80 26.08 -13.14
CA LYS A 270 5.32 25.33 -14.31
C LYS A 270 4.12 26.00 -14.99
N SER A 271 3.14 26.49 -14.22
CA SER A 271 2.01 27.28 -14.72
C SER A 271 1.23 27.96 -13.58
N ASP A 272 0.32 28.89 -13.91
CA ASP A 272 -0.58 29.54 -12.95
C ASP A 272 -1.56 28.55 -12.26
N GLN A 273 -1.73 27.35 -12.84
CA GLN A 273 -2.59 26.28 -12.30
C GLN A 273 -1.87 25.43 -11.24
N HIS A 274 -0.55 25.50 -11.12
CA HIS A 274 0.18 24.77 -10.10
C HIS A 274 0.06 25.44 -8.75
N LYS A 275 -0.49 24.70 -7.76
CA LYS A 275 -0.73 25.17 -6.38
C LYS A 275 0.13 24.37 -5.41
N TYR A 276 0.46 25.00 -4.31
CA TYR A 276 1.19 24.36 -3.20
C TYR A 276 0.48 24.67 -1.89
N ILE A 277 0.16 23.64 -1.12
CA ILE A 277 -0.51 23.73 0.18
C ILE A 277 0.25 22.95 1.24
N THR A 278 0.24 23.43 2.50
CA THR A 278 1.09 22.88 3.57
C THR A 278 0.34 22.59 4.87
N ASP A 279 -0.93 22.97 4.95
CA ASP A 279 -1.70 22.91 6.20
C ASP A 279 -3.20 22.73 5.94
N GLN A 280 -3.96 22.44 7.01
CA GLN A 280 -5.41 22.27 6.94
C GLN A 280 -6.13 23.50 6.39
N ALA A 281 -5.68 24.71 6.72
CA ALA A 281 -6.35 25.94 6.28
C ALA A 281 -6.20 26.15 4.76
N GLY A 282 -5.03 25.85 4.22
CA GLY A 282 -4.77 25.84 2.78
C GLY A 282 -5.60 24.78 2.07
N PHE A 283 -5.71 23.58 2.66
CA PHE A 283 -6.53 22.50 2.13
C PHE A 283 -8.01 22.87 2.09
N ASP A 284 -8.55 23.46 3.16
CA ASP A 284 -9.95 23.88 3.26
C ASP A 284 -10.30 25.03 2.30
N ALA A 285 -9.31 25.84 1.94
CA ALA A 285 -9.49 26.97 1.02
C ALA A 285 -9.41 26.58 -0.45
N GLU A 286 -8.86 25.39 -0.77
CA GLU A 286 -8.62 24.95 -2.14
C GLU A 286 -9.91 24.47 -2.82
N ASN A 287 -10.05 24.78 -4.11
CA ASN A 287 -11.17 24.31 -4.93
C ASN A 287 -10.77 23.11 -5.80
N PHE A 288 -10.84 21.91 -5.26
CA PHE A 288 -10.49 20.67 -5.97
C PHE A 288 -11.40 20.33 -7.18
N ALA A 289 -12.45 21.09 -7.43
CA ALA A 289 -13.23 20.98 -8.67
C ALA A 289 -12.72 21.89 -9.80
N SER A 290 -11.62 22.63 -9.58
CA SER A 290 -10.93 23.42 -10.60
C SER A 290 -10.00 22.54 -11.45
N ASP A 291 -9.37 23.14 -12.46
CA ASP A 291 -8.32 22.49 -13.28
C ASP A 291 -6.92 22.63 -12.65
N ASP A 292 -6.82 23.07 -11.40
CA ASP A 292 -5.54 23.28 -10.75
C ASP A 292 -4.83 21.95 -10.46
N LYS A 293 -3.50 21.96 -10.55
CA LYS A 293 -2.61 20.87 -10.14
C LYS A 293 -2.07 21.16 -8.75
N VAL A 294 -2.36 20.28 -7.79
CA VAL A 294 -2.14 20.59 -6.37
C VAL A 294 -1.08 19.66 -5.77
N LEU A 295 0.02 20.26 -5.31
CA LEU A 295 1.02 19.63 -4.46
C LEU A 295 0.71 19.99 -3.00
N GLY A 296 0.33 19.02 -2.18
CA GLY A 296 0.09 19.17 -0.75
C GLY A 296 1.14 18.44 0.07
N LEU A 297 2.01 19.18 0.78
CA LEU A 297 3.03 18.61 1.66
C LEU A 297 2.77 19.10 3.09
N PHE A 298 1.96 18.32 3.83
CA PHE A 298 1.35 18.74 5.08
C PHE A 298 2.30 18.66 6.28
N GLU A 299 3.38 17.89 6.17
CA GLU A 299 4.36 17.71 7.23
C GLU A 299 5.81 17.81 6.74
N TYR A 300 6.71 18.16 7.68
CA TYR A 300 8.15 18.17 7.44
C TYR A 300 8.68 16.82 6.96
N SER A 301 8.25 15.74 7.62
CA SER A 301 8.56 14.35 7.29
C SER A 301 7.27 13.60 6.96
N HIS A 302 6.97 12.48 7.61
CA HIS A 302 5.69 11.81 7.45
C HIS A 302 4.58 12.63 8.10
N MET A 303 3.35 12.51 7.61
CA MET A 303 2.18 13.06 8.28
C MET A 303 2.04 12.48 9.70
N GLU A 304 1.36 13.17 10.59
CA GLU A 304 1.10 12.64 11.93
C GLU A 304 0.28 11.34 11.87
N TYR A 305 0.33 10.53 12.93
CA TYR A 305 -0.61 9.44 13.05
C TYR A 305 -2.04 9.99 13.18
N ASP A 306 -3.03 9.35 12.59
CA ASP A 306 -4.42 9.82 12.62
C ASP A 306 -4.90 10.10 14.06
N MET A 307 -4.49 9.26 15.01
CA MET A 307 -4.73 9.40 16.44
C MET A 307 -4.09 10.66 17.06
N ASP A 308 -2.99 11.13 16.50
CA ASP A 308 -2.23 12.29 16.99
C ASP A 308 -2.51 13.57 16.17
N ARG A 309 -3.09 13.45 14.99
CA ARG A 309 -3.37 14.54 14.03
C ARG A 309 -4.09 15.76 14.64
N ALA A 310 -4.99 15.54 15.61
CA ALA A 310 -5.75 16.61 16.27
C ALA A 310 -4.90 17.59 17.10
N VAL A 311 -3.64 17.24 17.41
CA VAL A 311 -2.71 18.08 18.17
C VAL A 311 -1.60 18.66 17.31
N ASP A 312 -1.62 18.40 16.01
CA ASP A 312 -0.73 19.04 15.06
C ASP A 312 -0.97 20.55 15.00
N PRO A 313 0.08 21.40 15.15
CA PRO A 313 -0.09 22.85 15.26
C PRO A 313 -0.60 23.55 13.98
N ALA A 314 -0.16 23.10 12.81
CA ALA A 314 -0.62 23.65 11.52
C ALA A 314 -1.94 23.01 11.08
N GLY A 315 -2.18 21.80 11.54
CA GLY A 315 -3.29 20.96 11.13
C GLY A 315 -3.07 20.33 9.76
N GLU A 316 -3.50 19.09 9.64
CA GLU A 316 -3.43 18.33 8.39
C GLU A 316 -4.73 17.56 8.14
N PRO A 317 -5.12 17.35 6.85
CA PRO A 317 -6.32 16.61 6.51
C PRO A 317 -6.18 15.10 6.78
N SER A 318 -7.30 14.43 7.06
CA SER A 318 -7.32 12.97 7.17
C SER A 318 -7.07 12.31 5.81
N LEU A 319 -6.62 11.04 5.81
CA LEU A 319 -6.47 10.27 4.57
C LEU A 319 -7.78 10.19 3.78
N ALA A 320 -8.92 10.11 4.47
CA ALA A 320 -10.24 10.13 3.83
C ALA A 320 -10.55 11.47 3.15
N ASP A 321 -10.17 12.61 3.77
CA ASP A 321 -10.36 13.95 3.18
C ASP A 321 -9.43 14.14 1.97
N LEU A 322 -8.17 13.72 2.07
CA LEU A 322 -7.22 13.72 0.95
C LEU A 322 -7.73 12.88 -0.23
N THR A 323 -8.28 11.69 0.06
CA THR A 323 -8.87 10.80 -0.95
C THR A 323 -10.08 11.45 -1.63
N ARG A 324 -10.97 12.12 -0.87
CA ARG A 324 -12.11 12.87 -1.42
C ARG A 324 -11.66 14.01 -2.33
N ALA A 325 -10.67 14.78 -1.90
CA ALA A 325 -10.09 15.88 -2.67
C ALA A 325 -9.48 15.38 -3.98
N ALA A 326 -8.67 14.32 -3.91
CA ALA A 326 -8.06 13.71 -5.08
C ALA A 326 -9.10 13.22 -6.09
N ILE A 327 -10.11 12.44 -5.65
CA ILE A 327 -11.17 11.96 -6.54
C ILE A 327 -11.98 13.13 -7.12
N THR A 328 -12.24 14.19 -6.34
CA THR A 328 -12.94 15.39 -6.83
C THR A 328 -12.19 16.03 -7.99
N ARG A 329 -10.87 16.21 -7.85
CA ARG A 329 -10.02 16.80 -8.90
C ARG A 329 -9.91 15.88 -10.12
N LEU A 330 -9.57 14.62 -9.91
CA LEU A 330 -9.33 13.66 -10.99
C LEU A 330 -10.60 13.35 -11.80
N SER A 331 -11.77 13.40 -11.18
CA SER A 331 -13.05 13.17 -11.86
C SER A 331 -13.45 14.29 -12.84
N GLN A 332 -12.72 15.41 -12.86
CA GLN A 332 -12.92 16.44 -13.89
C GLN A 332 -12.44 15.98 -15.26
N ASP A 333 -11.55 14.99 -15.32
CA ASP A 333 -11.09 14.44 -16.58
C ASP A 333 -12.14 13.49 -17.20
N PRO A 334 -12.66 13.83 -18.43
CA PRO A 334 -13.66 13.00 -19.08
C PRO A 334 -13.10 11.64 -19.55
N ASP A 335 -11.78 11.51 -19.72
CA ASP A 335 -11.16 10.28 -20.19
C ASP A 335 -10.86 9.30 -19.05
N GLY A 336 -10.92 9.76 -17.79
CA GLY A 336 -10.76 8.95 -16.58
C GLY A 336 -9.41 9.18 -15.89
N PHE A 337 -9.14 8.40 -14.84
CA PHE A 337 -7.98 8.64 -13.99
C PHE A 337 -7.36 7.35 -13.42
N VAL A 338 -6.11 7.50 -12.96
CA VAL A 338 -5.41 6.52 -12.11
C VAL A 338 -5.00 7.21 -10.81
N LEU A 339 -5.39 6.62 -9.68
CA LEU A 339 -5.09 7.13 -8.34
C LEU A 339 -4.45 6.03 -7.49
N MET A 340 -3.36 6.36 -6.79
CA MET A 340 -2.85 5.56 -5.68
C MET A 340 -3.13 6.26 -4.36
N VAL A 341 -3.60 5.50 -3.35
CA VAL A 341 -3.84 5.96 -1.99
C VAL A 341 -3.14 5.03 -1.02
N GLU A 342 -2.24 5.57 -0.21
CA GLU A 342 -1.45 4.80 0.73
C GLU A 342 -1.76 5.16 2.18
N GLY A 343 -1.99 4.13 3.01
CA GLY A 343 -1.93 4.22 4.47
C GLY A 343 -0.52 3.90 4.96
N GLY A 344 0.43 4.80 4.72
CA GLY A 344 1.85 4.54 4.95
C GLY A 344 2.25 4.50 6.43
N ARG A 345 1.42 5.05 7.32
CA ARG A 345 1.75 5.10 8.75
C ARG A 345 1.38 3.83 9.50
N ILE A 346 0.67 2.89 8.89
CA ILE A 346 0.39 1.56 9.49
C ILE A 346 1.72 0.84 9.75
N ASP A 347 2.60 0.78 8.73
CA ASP A 347 3.94 0.20 8.80
C ASP A 347 4.79 0.84 9.90
N HIS A 348 4.88 2.17 9.91
CA HIS A 348 5.68 2.90 10.89
C HIS A 348 5.25 2.62 12.34
N ALA A 349 3.94 2.47 12.57
CA ALA A 349 3.43 2.13 13.89
C ALA A 349 3.78 0.69 14.28
N HIS A 350 3.76 -0.25 13.33
CA HIS A 350 4.24 -1.61 13.56
C HIS A 350 5.74 -1.65 13.86
N HIS A 351 6.56 -0.95 13.11
CA HIS A 351 7.98 -0.80 13.36
C HIS A 351 8.30 -0.26 14.76
N ALA A 352 7.48 0.65 15.25
CA ALA A 352 7.57 1.16 16.62
C ALA A 352 7.06 0.16 17.67
N GLY A 353 6.50 -0.98 17.27
CA GLY A 353 5.84 -1.94 18.16
C GLY A 353 4.54 -1.38 18.79
N ASN A 354 3.93 -0.39 18.16
CA ASN A 354 2.76 0.32 18.67
C ASN A 354 1.47 -0.13 17.96
N ALA A 355 0.81 -1.13 18.54
CA ALA A 355 -0.42 -1.66 17.96
C ALA A 355 -1.59 -0.66 18.00
N ALA A 356 -1.66 0.22 19.00
CA ALA A 356 -2.76 1.19 19.08
C ALA A 356 -2.78 2.11 17.85
N ARG A 357 -1.63 2.71 17.50
CA ARG A 357 -1.50 3.53 16.31
C ARG A 357 -1.68 2.72 15.03
N ALA A 358 -1.08 1.53 14.93
CA ALA A 358 -1.22 0.70 13.72
C ALA A 358 -2.68 0.34 13.41
N LEU A 359 -3.48 0.04 14.42
CA LEU A 359 -4.90 -0.30 14.23
C LEU A 359 -5.78 0.94 13.98
N ASP A 360 -5.42 2.08 14.53
CA ASP A 360 -6.12 3.35 14.25
C ASP A 360 -5.84 3.83 12.82
N GLU A 361 -4.58 3.75 12.37
CA GLU A 361 -4.19 4.00 10.97
C GLU A 361 -4.93 3.08 9.98
N ALA A 362 -5.06 1.79 10.32
CA ALA A 362 -5.82 0.85 9.49
C ALA A 362 -7.33 1.16 9.48
N ASP A 363 -7.92 1.68 10.58
CA ASP A 363 -9.30 2.19 10.60
C ASP A 363 -9.44 3.46 9.75
N ALA A 364 -8.46 4.38 9.80
CA ALA A 364 -8.43 5.59 8.97
C ALA A 364 -8.29 5.24 7.47
N PHE A 365 -7.45 4.26 7.14
CA PHE A 365 -7.32 3.73 5.78
C PHE A 365 -8.63 3.12 5.28
N ASP A 366 -9.34 2.35 6.10
CA ASP A 366 -10.66 1.80 5.75
C ASP A 366 -11.72 2.90 5.52
N GLN A 367 -11.62 4.03 6.24
CA GLN A 367 -12.47 5.20 6.00
C GLN A 367 -12.15 5.88 4.65
N ALA A 368 -10.89 5.90 4.22
CA ALA A 368 -10.51 6.41 2.89
C ALA A 368 -11.07 5.51 1.76
N ILE A 369 -11.07 4.20 1.97
CA ILE A 369 -11.72 3.25 1.04
C ILE A 369 -13.23 3.50 0.97
N ALA A 370 -13.87 3.72 2.12
CA ALA A 370 -15.30 4.07 2.16
C ALA A 370 -15.59 5.35 1.38
N ALA A 371 -14.74 6.39 1.54
CA ALA A 371 -14.85 7.63 0.80
C ALA A 371 -14.78 7.40 -0.73
N ALA A 372 -13.85 6.57 -1.19
CA ALA A 372 -13.73 6.27 -2.61
C ALA A 372 -14.95 5.51 -3.15
N LEU A 373 -15.48 4.53 -2.40
CA LEU A 373 -16.69 3.81 -2.80
C LEU A 373 -17.95 4.70 -2.85
N GLU A 374 -18.03 5.71 -1.98
CA GLU A 374 -19.11 6.69 -1.99
C GLU A 374 -19.04 7.64 -3.19
N MET A 375 -17.83 7.97 -3.66
CA MET A 375 -17.60 8.99 -4.70
C MET A 375 -17.50 8.42 -6.11
N THR A 376 -17.38 7.09 -6.26
CA THR A 376 -17.18 6.44 -7.54
C THR A 376 -18.26 5.42 -7.84
N SER A 377 -18.34 4.98 -9.10
CA SER A 377 -19.29 3.96 -9.54
C SER A 377 -18.60 2.62 -9.75
N ALA A 378 -19.16 1.56 -9.19
CA ALA A 378 -18.73 0.18 -9.48
C ALA A 378 -18.98 -0.25 -10.94
N ASP A 379 -19.64 0.58 -11.76
CA ASP A 379 -19.85 0.28 -13.18
C ASP A 379 -18.66 0.72 -14.05
N ASP A 380 -17.82 1.65 -13.58
CA ASP A 380 -16.72 2.25 -14.36
C ASP A 380 -15.39 2.38 -13.62
N THR A 381 -15.37 2.18 -12.31
CA THR A 381 -14.16 2.35 -11.49
C THR A 381 -13.71 1.03 -10.89
N LEU A 382 -12.50 0.60 -11.22
CA LEU A 382 -11.81 -0.51 -10.56
C LEU A 382 -11.16 0.00 -9.28
N ILE A 383 -11.53 -0.58 -8.15
CA ILE A 383 -10.86 -0.36 -6.86
C ILE A 383 -10.17 -1.66 -6.44
N ILE A 384 -8.87 -1.58 -6.17
CA ILE A 384 -8.07 -2.66 -5.58
C ILE A 384 -7.55 -2.16 -4.24
N VAL A 385 -7.68 -2.97 -3.20
CA VAL A 385 -7.17 -2.72 -1.85
C VAL A 385 -6.25 -3.86 -1.47
N THR A 386 -5.02 -3.55 -1.09
CA THR A 386 -4.03 -4.56 -0.69
C THR A 386 -3.09 -4.00 0.37
N ALA A 387 -2.19 -4.84 0.83
CA ALA A 387 -0.96 -4.46 1.50
C ALA A 387 0.22 -4.77 0.57
N ASP A 388 1.36 -4.18 0.83
CA ASP A 388 2.62 -4.43 0.13
C ASP A 388 3.42 -5.56 0.80
N HIS A 389 3.38 -5.67 2.12
CA HIS A 389 3.91 -6.77 2.93
C HIS A 389 3.16 -6.85 4.27
N SER A 390 3.59 -7.73 5.15
CA SER A 390 3.06 -7.88 6.51
C SER A 390 4.09 -7.46 7.55
N HIS A 391 3.68 -7.50 8.84
CA HIS A 391 4.52 -7.35 10.01
C HIS A 391 4.45 -8.59 10.91
N THR A 392 5.33 -8.67 11.91
CA THR A 392 5.40 -9.81 12.82
C THR A 392 4.35 -9.77 13.93
N MET A 393 3.32 -8.91 13.83
CA MET A 393 2.23 -8.84 14.79
C MET A 393 1.41 -10.13 14.83
N THR A 394 1.11 -10.60 16.01
CA THR A 394 0.29 -11.78 16.25
C THR A 394 -0.88 -11.50 17.19
N ILE A 395 -1.99 -12.21 16.97
CA ILE A 395 -3.13 -12.29 17.88
C ILE A 395 -3.02 -13.63 18.59
N SER A 396 -2.90 -13.64 19.93
CA SER A 396 -2.59 -14.87 20.66
C SER A 396 -3.36 -15.03 21.95
N GLY A 397 -3.25 -16.23 22.58
CA GLY A 397 -3.99 -16.59 23.77
C GLY A 397 -5.40 -17.12 23.46
N TYR A 398 -6.24 -17.15 24.49
CA TYR A 398 -7.64 -17.56 24.38
C TYR A 398 -8.59 -16.51 24.97
N PRO A 399 -8.44 -15.20 24.60
CA PRO A 399 -9.33 -14.18 25.11
C PRO A 399 -10.76 -14.48 24.67
N LYS A 400 -11.72 -14.21 25.57
CA LYS A 400 -13.13 -14.35 25.22
C LYS A 400 -13.53 -13.35 24.13
N ARG A 401 -14.59 -13.66 23.40
CA ARG A 401 -15.19 -12.72 22.45
C ARG A 401 -15.53 -11.39 23.11
N GLY A 402 -15.22 -10.27 22.47
CA GLY A 402 -15.38 -8.93 23.02
C GLY A 402 -14.31 -8.53 24.05
N ASN A 403 -13.23 -9.30 24.19
CA ASN A 403 -12.08 -8.86 24.96
C ASN A 403 -11.47 -7.63 24.29
N PRO A 404 -11.12 -6.55 25.03
CA PRO A 404 -10.45 -5.40 24.42
C PRO A 404 -9.21 -5.84 23.65
N ILE A 405 -9.15 -5.53 22.36
CA ILE A 405 -8.08 -6.05 21.49
C ILE A 405 -6.69 -5.53 21.90
N LEU A 406 -6.60 -4.29 22.37
CA LEU A 406 -5.39 -3.68 22.91
C LEU A 406 -5.13 -4.08 24.38
N GLY A 407 -6.09 -4.79 25.00
CA GLY A 407 -6.04 -5.13 26.41
C GLY A 407 -5.28 -6.42 26.73
N LEU A 408 -5.22 -6.73 28.02
CA LEU A 408 -4.74 -8.02 28.50
C LEU A 408 -5.66 -9.15 28.04
N ALA A 409 -5.08 -10.29 27.68
CA ALA A 409 -5.85 -11.47 27.33
C ALA A 409 -6.61 -11.99 28.54
N SER A 410 -7.91 -12.27 28.37
CA SER A 410 -8.76 -12.85 29.41
C SER A 410 -9.71 -13.88 28.83
N SER A 411 -9.53 -15.13 29.21
CA SER A 411 -10.46 -16.22 28.92
C SER A 411 -11.64 -16.27 29.90
N SER A 412 -11.53 -15.56 31.02
CA SER A 412 -12.53 -15.53 32.07
C SER A 412 -13.68 -14.57 31.74
N LEU A 413 -14.92 -14.97 32.10
CA LEU A 413 -16.11 -14.13 31.91
C LEU A 413 -16.12 -12.88 32.80
N ASP A 414 -15.44 -12.90 33.92
CA ASP A 414 -15.31 -11.76 34.84
C ASP A 414 -14.21 -10.77 34.44
N GLY A 415 -13.45 -11.08 33.38
CA GLY A 415 -12.39 -10.22 32.87
C GLY A 415 -11.04 -10.36 33.60
N THR A 416 -10.90 -11.35 34.50
CA THR A 416 -9.61 -11.63 35.15
C THR A 416 -8.55 -11.98 34.09
N PRO A 417 -7.41 -11.25 34.01
CA PRO A 417 -6.37 -11.51 33.00
C PRO A 417 -5.74 -12.90 33.15
N ASP A 418 -5.52 -13.55 32.02
CA ASP A 418 -4.75 -14.78 31.96
C ASP A 418 -3.27 -14.52 32.25
N LYS A 419 -2.60 -15.53 32.83
CA LYS A 419 -1.19 -15.41 33.20
C LYS A 419 -0.34 -16.47 32.50
N ALA A 420 0.83 -16.06 32.07
CA ALA A 420 1.84 -16.97 31.55
C ALA A 420 2.52 -17.77 32.70
N LEU A 421 3.43 -18.68 32.36
CA LEU A 421 4.11 -19.53 33.33
C LEU A 421 4.96 -18.76 34.37
N ASP A 422 5.37 -17.54 34.05
CA ASP A 422 6.07 -16.63 34.97
C ASP A 422 5.13 -15.88 35.95
N GLY A 423 3.83 -16.18 35.89
CA GLY A 423 2.80 -15.59 36.77
C GLY A 423 2.35 -14.18 36.36
N LYS A 424 2.89 -13.61 35.26
CA LYS A 424 2.56 -12.27 34.80
C LYS A 424 1.48 -12.30 33.69
N PRO A 425 0.57 -11.31 33.66
CA PRO A 425 -0.39 -11.19 32.56
C PRO A 425 0.31 -10.86 31.22
N TYR A 426 -0.42 -11.03 30.12
CA TYR A 426 0.05 -10.74 28.78
C TYR A 426 -1.07 -10.13 27.92
N THR A 427 -0.69 -9.39 26.88
CA THR A 427 -1.62 -8.76 25.93
C THR A 427 -2.14 -9.76 24.90
N THR A 428 -3.32 -9.51 24.33
CA THR A 428 -3.84 -10.26 23.18
C THR A 428 -2.94 -10.11 21.95
N LEU A 429 -2.42 -8.89 21.73
CA LEU A 429 -1.49 -8.57 20.65
C LEU A 429 -0.05 -8.63 21.15
N GLY A 430 0.85 -9.12 20.29
CA GLY A 430 2.28 -9.11 20.51
C GLY A 430 3.03 -9.20 19.21
N TYR A 431 4.35 -9.00 19.26
CA TYR A 431 5.22 -9.08 18.08
C TYR A 431 6.29 -10.17 18.25
N MET A 432 6.74 -10.75 17.14
CA MET A 432 7.85 -11.72 17.19
C MET A 432 9.16 -11.04 17.59
N ASN A 433 9.40 -9.82 17.13
CA ASN A 433 10.58 -9.03 17.47
C ASN A 433 10.20 -7.55 17.63
N GLY A 434 11.13 -6.74 18.14
CA GLY A 434 10.93 -5.30 18.22
C GLY A 434 11.37 -4.68 19.56
N PRO A 435 11.09 -3.38 19.75
CA PRO A 435 11.53 -2.63 20.92
C PRO A 435 10.88 -3.08 22.24
N GLY A 436 9.71 -3.71 22.17
CA GLY A 436 8.97 -4.17 23.35
C GLY A 436 9.57 -5.39 24.09
N ALA A 437 10.62 -6.03 23.54
CA ALA A 437 11.30 -7.15 24.19
C ALA A 437 12.19 -6.72 25.36
N CYS A 438 12.73 -5.50 25.29
CA CYS A 438 13.64 -4.96 26.30
C CYS A 438 13.34 -3.47 26.53
N ARG A 439 13.76 -2.95 27.67
CA ARG A 439 13.68 -1.54 28.02
C ARG A 439 15.03 -1.04 28.52
N SER A 440 15.28 0.26 28.43
CA SER A 440 16.43 0.88 29.07
C SER A 440 16.14 1.18 30.53
N VAL A 441 16.94 0.60 31.45
CA VAL A 441 16.90 0.86 32.88
C VAL A 441 18.28 1.30 33.33
N ASP A 442 18.43 2.53 33.81
CA ASP A 442 19.70 3.12 34.21
C ASP A 442 20.80 3.00 33.12
N GLY A 443 20.41 3.19 31.84
CA GLY A 443 21.32 3.10 30.70
C GLY A 443 21.76 1.69 30.34
N LYS A 444 21.14 0.66 30.91
CA LYS A 444 21.38 -0.75 30.59
C LYS A 444 20.11 -1.39 30.01
N LEU A 445 20.32 -2.33 29.10
CA LEU A 445 19.24 -3.09 28.50
C LEU A 445 18.73 -4.13 29.51
N ASP A 446 17.44 -4.03 29.92
CA ASP A 446 16.72 -5.02 30.72
C ASP A 446 15.69 -5.73 29.84
N CYS A 447 15.95 -6.99 29.54
CA CYS A 447 15.06 -7.86 28.73
C CYS A 447 14.20 -8.79 29.61
N THR A 448 14.03 -8.47 30.88
CA THR A 448 13.07 -9.16 31.73
C THR A 448 11.65 -8.77 31.28
N ARG A 449 10.81 -9.77 30.96
CA ARG A 449 9.42 -9.50 30.53
C ARG A 449 8.70 -8.61 31.54
N LEU A 450 8.14 -7.50 31.09
CA LEU A 450 7.43 -6.54 31.93
C LEU A 450 6.22 -7.20 32.61
N ASP A 451 5.97 -6.87 33.86
CA ASP A 451 4.72 -7.21 34.53
C ASP A 451 3.64 -6.16 34.21
N LEU A 452 2.62 -6.59 33.47
CA LEU A 452 1.56 -5.71 32.99
C LEU A 452 0.38 -5.59 33.99
N THR A 453 0.49 -6.12 35.22
CA THR A 453 -0.64 -6.13 36.20
C THR A 453 -1.22 -4.74 36.46
N ASN A 454 -0.39 -3.69 36.42
CA ASN A 454 -0.79 -2.30 36.65
C ASN A 454 -0.42 -1.36 35.49
N VAL A 455 -0.31 -1.90 34.28
CA VAL A 455 0.01 -1.13 33.08
C VAL A 455 -1.27 -0.99 32.26
N ASP A 456 -1.57 0.23 31.82
CA ASP A 456 -2.61 0.46 30.83
C ASP A 456 -2.06 0.09 29.45
N THR A 457 -2.44 -1.07 28.95
CA THR A 457 -2.02 -1.56 27.64
C THR A 457 -2.86 -1.00 26.49
N THR A 458 -3.89 -0.21 26.79
CA THR A 458 -4.74 0.48 25.81
C THR A 458 -4.26 1.91 25.54
N ASP A 459 -3.26 2.39 26.31
CA ASP A 459 -2.64 3.69 26.09
C ASP A 459 -2.03 3.77 24.68
N LYS A 460 -2.25 4.90 24.00
CA LYS A 460 -1.75 5.13 22.64
C LYS A 460 -0.21 5.03 22.51
N ASP A 461 0.52 5.24 23.59
CA ASP A 461 1.98 5.19 23.62
C ASP A 461 2.52 3.84 24.15
N PHE A 462 1.63 2.86 24.41
CA PHE A 462 2.05 1.54 24.85
C PHE A 462 2.77 0.78 23.74
N VAL A 463 4.01 0.32 24.02
CA VAL A 463 4.77 -0.55 23.14
C VAL A 463 4.49 -2.00 23.49
N GLN A 464 3.98 -2.76 22.53
CA GLN A 464 3.58 -4.16 22.71
C GLN A 464 4.77 -5.06 23.04
N GLN A 465 4.52 -6.09 23.85
CA GLN A 465 5.53 -7.09 24.16
C GLN A 465 6.00 -7.80 22.89
N SER A 466 7.31 -7.98 22.75
CA SER A 466 7.91 -8.78 21.68
C SER A 466 8.83 -9.87 22.22
N LEU A 467 9.08 -10.91 21.40
CA LEU A 467 9.82 -12.09 21.86
C LEU A 467 11.31 -11.82 21.98
N TYR A 468 11.93 -11.20 20.98
CA TYR A 468 13.35 -10.87 21.01
C TYR A 468 13.62 -9.41 20.59
N PRO A 469 14.69 -8.81 21.16
CA PRO A 469 14.93 -7.39 21.04
C PRO A 469 15.48 -6.99 19.67
N MET A 470 14.82 -6.00 19.07
CA MET A 470 15.32 -5.23 17.93
C MET A 470 14.99 -3.75 18.16
N TRP A 471 15.75 -2.85 17.55
CA TRP A 471 15.49 -1.40 17.64
C TRP A 471 14.19 -1.01 16.96
N SER A 472 13.85 -1.70 15.90
CA SER A 472 12.64 -1.59 15.11
C SER A 472 12.06 -2.99 14.92
N GLU A 473 10.77 -3.13 14.94
CA GLU A 473 10.11 -4.37 14.54
C GLU A 473 10.34 -4.60 13.05
N ALA A 474 10.32 -5.83 12.59
CA ALA A 474 10.62 -6.21 11.22
C ALA A 474 9.38 -6.67 10.46
N HIS A 475 9.43 -6.58 9.14
CA HIS A 475 8.37 -7.08 8.28
C HIS A 475 8.11 -8.59 8.48
N GLY A 476 6.89 -9.01 8.17
CA GLY A 476 6.45 -10.39 8.06
C GLY A 476 6.45 -10.84 6.59
N GLY A 477 6.80 -12.10 6.34
CA GLY A 477 6.94 -12.65 4.98
C GLY A 477 5.73 -13.46 4.50
N GLU A 478 4.60 -13.42 5.21
CA GLU A 478 3.39 -14.10 4.80
C GLU A 478 2.66 -13.37 3.67
N ASP A 479 1.83 -14.13 2.93
CA ASP A 479 0.95 -13.58 1.89
C ASP A 479 -0.02 -12.57 2.51
N VAL A 480 -0.35 -11.51 1.76
CA VAL A 480 -1.30 -10.46 2.17
C VAL A 480 -2.62 -10.57 1.41
N ALA A 481 -3.68 -9.97 1.95
CA ALA A 481 -4.98 -9.97 1.30
C ALA A 481 -5.05 -8.91 0.19
N VAL A 482 -5.76 -9.26 -0.88
CA VAL A 482 -6.16 -8.35 -1.96
C VAL A 482 -7.67 -8.38 -2.04
N PHE A 483 -8.32 -7.22 -1.94
CA PHE A 483 -9.77 -7.05 -2.14
C PHE A 483 -10.01 -6.20 -3.38
N ALA A 484 -11.10 -6.47 -4.10
CA ALA A 484 -11.39 -5.67 -5.30
C ALA A 484 -12.89 -5.54 -5.57
N SER A 485 -13.25 -4.44 -6.24
CA SER A 485 -14.58 -4.20 -6.79
C SER A 485 -14.51 -3.40 -8.09
N GLY A 486 -15.61 -3.40 -8.84
CA GLY A 486 -15.71 -2.72 -10.13
C GLY A 486 -15.24 -3.56 -11.32
N PRO A 487 -15.13 -2.94 -12.52
CA PRO A 487 -14.73 -3.65 -13.73
C PRO A 487 -13.29 -4.16 -13.65
N GLY A 488 -13.06 -5.42 -14.01
CA GLY A 488 -11.74 -6.07 -13.89
C GLY A 488 -11.47 -6.75 -12.54
N SER A 489 -12.26 -6.47 -11.51
CA SER A 489 -12.13 -7.11 -10.19
C SER A 489 -12.31 -8.62 -10.22
N GLU A 490 -13.03 -9.17 -11.21
CA GLU A 490 -13.18 -10.60 -11.44
C GLU A 490 -11.86 -11.33 -11.71
N LEU A 491 -10.80 -10.61 -12.03
CA LEU A 491 -9.45 -11.14 -12.24
C LEU A 491 -8.70 -11.35 -10.91
N VAL A 492 -9.15 -10.72 -9.82
CA VAL A 492 -8.56 -10.85 -8.48
C VAL A 492 -9.12 -12.11 -7.83
N SER A 493 -8.34 -13.20 -7.83
CA SER A 493 -8.79 -14.47 -7.23
C SER A 493 -7.67 -15.47 -7.04
N GLY A 494 -7.77 -16.29 -6.00
CA GLY A 494 -6.80 -17.34 -5.67
C GLY A 494 -5.56 -16.80 -4.95
N VAL A 495 -4.40 -17.36 -5.24
CA VAL A 495 -3.10 -16.86 -4.79
C VAL A 495 -2.36 -16.34 -6.01
N ILE A 496 -2.00 -15.05 -5.97
CA ILE A 496 -1.39 -14.35 -7.09
C ILE A 496 0.03 -13.88 -6.74
N GLU A 497 0.83 -13.63 -7.74
CA GLU A 497 2.06 -12.85 -7.58
C GLU A 497 1.69 -11.36 -7.49
N GLU A 498 2.38 -10.62 -6.67
CA GLU A 498 2.09 -9.20 -6.43
C GLU A 498 2.13 -8.35 -7.71
N ASN A 499 3.07 -8.64 -8.60
CA ASN A 499 3.19 -7.96 -9.88
C ASN A 499 2.06 -8.29 -10.88
N GLU A 500 1.17 -9.25 -10.58
CA GLU A 500 -0.06 -9.46 -11.35
C GLU A 500 -1.09 -8.34 -11.14
N ILE A 501 -1.00 -7.59 -10.01
CA ILE A 501 -1.87 -6.44 -9.73
C ILE A 501 -1.73 -5.39 -10.84
N PHE A 502 -0.51 -5.08 -11.28
CA PHE A 502 -0.27 -4.21 -12.43
C PHE A 502 -1.02 -4.71 -13.69
N GLN A 503 -0.91 -6.01 -13.97
CA GLN A 503 -1.57 -6.58 -15.14
C GLN A 503 -3.09 -6.50 -15.05
N VAL A 504 -3.65 -6.74 -13.86
CA VAL A 504 -5.10 -6.59 -13.62
C VAL A 504 -5.55 -5.16 -13.91
N MET A 505 -4.86 -4.17 -13.33
CA MET A 505 -5.16 -2.75 -13.55
C MET A 505 -4.99 -2.33 -15.01
N GLY A 506 -3.86 -2.69 -15.61
CA GLY A 506 -3.52 -2.32 -16.98
C GLY A 506 -4.45 -2.94 -18.02
N ARG A 507 -4.88 -4.21 -17.82
CA ARG A 507 -5.84 -4.88 -18.71
C ARG A 507 -7.25 -4.35 -18.54
N ALA A 508 -7.68 -4.11 -17.31
CA ALA A 508 -9.01 -3.57 -17.04
C ALA A 508 -9.14 -2.13 -17.58
N SER A 509 -8.14 -1.28 -17.36
CA SER A 509 -8.15 0.10 -17.87
C SER A 509 -7.88 0.20 -19.39
N GLY A 510 -7.34 -0.86 -20.00
CA GLY A 510 -6.90 -0.84 -21.39
C GLY A 510 -5.61 -0.06 -21.62
N LEU A 511 -4.85 0.27 -20.54
CA LEU A 511 -3.55 0.93 -20.63
C LEU A 511 -2.45 -0.01 -21.14
N VAL A 512 -2.54 -1.30 -20.79
CA VAL A 512 -1.58 -2.33 -21.21
C VAL A 512 -2.15 -3.16 -22.34
N ALA A 513 -1.38 -3.30 -23.43
CA ALA A 513 -1.76 -4.11 -24.58
C ALA A 513 -1.85 -5.60 -24.20
N ALA A 514 -2.78 -6.32 -24.83
CA ALA A 514 -2.74 -7.77 -24.81
C ALA A 514 -1.46 -8.26 -25.53
N PRO A 515 -0.81 -9.35 -25.07
CA PRO A 515 0.27 -9.96 -25.82
C PRO A 515 -0.15 -10.21 -27.26
N ALA A 516 0.74 -9.97 -28.21
CA ALA A 516 0.49 -10.35 -29.60
C ALA A 516 0.20 -11.86 -29.62
N ALA A 517 -0.93 -12.26 -30.23
CA ALA A 517 -1.23 -13.67 -30.42
C ALA A 517 -0.02 -14.30 -31.12
N THR A 518 0.65 -15.25 -30.45
CA THR A 518 1.68 -16.08 -31.09
C THR A 518 0.98 -16.91 -32.16
N GLU A 519 1.22 -16.58 -33.44
CA GLU A 519 0.75 -17.38 -34.58
C GLU A 519 1.29 -18.82 -34.55
#